data_79c0524bae9de6ff8f92123ecb65ae27
#
_entry.id   79c0524bae9de6ff8f92123ecb65ae27
#
_cell.length_a   1.000
_cell.length_b   1.000
_cell.length_c   1.000
_cell.angle_alpha   90.00
_cell.angle_beta   90.00
_cell.angle_gamma   90.00
#
_symmetry.space_group_name_H-M   'P 1'
#
loop_
_entity.id
_entity.type
_entity.pdbx_description
1 polymer ?
#
loop_
_entity_poly.entity_id
_entity_poly.type
_entity_poly.pdbx_seq_one_letter_code
_entity_poly.pdbx_strand_id
1 'polypeptide(L)'
;MDIADIENVLLKIVAGLAGQLPSDQLQDMSDLVAAGESGVAFENLCTQIYEFDIRVDSTVLADLQKVGAALGVKPTYWQRLEGIV
;
A
#
# COMPACT_ATOMS: atom_id res chain seq x y z
N MET A 1 -14.89 5.80 -0.97
CA MET A 1 -13.62 6.55 -0.79
C MET A 1 -13.40 7.46 -1.98
N ASP A 2 -13.15 8.71 -1.75
CA ASP A 2 -12.73 9.59 -2.85
C ASP A 2 -11.20 9.52 -3.03
N ILE A 3 -10.70 10.18 -4.07
CA ILE A 3 -9.26 10.10 -4.41
C ILE A 3 -8.37 10.68 -3.30
N ALA A 4 -8.83 11.74 -2.64
CA ALA A 4 -8.07 12.33 -1.53
C ALA A 4 -7.96 11.36 -0.36
N ASP A 5 -9.02 10.64 -0.04
CA ASP A 5 -9.00 9.62 1.02
C ASP A 5 -8.05 8.48 0.66
N ILE A 6 -8.08 8.03 -0.59
CA ILE A 6 -7.18 6.98 -1.07
C ILE A 6 -5.73 7.41 -0.92
N GLU A 7 -5.40 8.61 -1.38
CA GLU A 7 -4.05 9.15 -1.29
C GLU A 7 -3.58 9.27 0.16
N ASN A 8 -4.44 9.77 1.03
CA ASN A 8 -4.11 9.94 2.45
C ASN A 8 -3.85 8.60 3.13
N VAL A 9 -4.66 7.59 2.85
CA VAL A 9 -4.48 6.25 3.43
C VAL A 9 -3.18 5.62 2.92
N LEU A 10 -2.90 5.72 1.62
CA LEU A 10 -1.65 5.20 1.05
C LEU A 10 -0.42 5.86 1.68
N LEU A 11 -0.41 7.18 1.79
CA LEU A 11 0.71 7.91 2.38
C LEU A 11 0.90 7.56 3.86
N LYS A 12 -0.19 7.35 4.58
CA LYS A 12 -0.13 6.91 5.98
C LYS A 12 0.52 5.53 6.10
N ILE A 13 0.14 4.58 5.23
CA ILE A 13 0.70 3.23 5.25
C ILE A 13 2.19 3.30 4.90
N VAL A 14 2.56 4.04 3.86
CA VAL A 14 3.95 4.21 3.43
C VAL A 14 4.78 4.78 4.57
N ALA A 15 4.29 5.82 5.24
CA ALA A 15 4.99 6.42 6.38
C ALA A 15 5.18 5.43 7.52
N GLY A 16 4.21 4.56 7.75
CA GLY A 16 4.28 3.52 8.79
C GLY A 16 5.30 2.42 8.50
N LEU A 17 5.79 2.31 7.26
CA LEU A 17 6.79 1.32 6.87
C LEU A 17 8.22 1.84 6.96
N ALA A 18 8.42 3.07 7.46
CA ALA A 18 9.74 3.64 7.67
C ALA A 18 10.56 2.71 8.58
N GLY A 19 11.78 2.39 8.15
CA GLY A 19 12.65 1.45 8.86
C GLY A 19 12.45 -0.01 8.47
N GLN A 20 11.39 -0.35 7.75
CA GLN A 20 11.13 -1.72 7.26
C GLN A 20 11.39 -1.88 5.77
N LEU A 21 11.28 -0.79 5.02
CA LEU A 21 11.63 -0.73 3.60
C LEU A 21 12.71 0.32 3.38
N PRO A 22 13.54 0.16 2.32
CA PRO A 22 14.52 1.20 1.96
C PRO A 22 13.84 2.54 1.72
N SER A 23 14.50 3.63 2.15
CA SER A 23 13.92 4.97 2.07
C SER A 23 13.65 5.43 0.65
N ASP A 24 14.48 5.00 -0.33
CA ASP A 24 14.28 5.34 -1.74
C ASP A 24 13.01 4.68 -2.29
N GLN A 25 12.70 3.46 -1.87
CA GLN A 25 11.46 2.79 -2.27
C GLN A 25 10.23 3.46 -1.66
N LEU A 26 10.31 3.87 -0.39
CA LEU A 26 9.24 4.63 0.26
C LEU A 26 9.00 5.96 -0.47
N GLN A 27 10.08 6.64 -0.84
CA GLN A 27 9.98 7.89 -1.58
C GLN A 27 9.35 7.69 -2.96
N ASP A 28 9.74 6.63 -3.67
CA ASP A 28 9.17 6.32 -4.99
C ASP A 28 7.66 6.12 -4.90
N MET A 29 7.17 5.41 -3.90
CA MET A 29 5.73 5.20 -3.72
C MET A 29 5.01 6.52 -3.40
N SER A 30 5.61 7.37 -2.56
CA SER A 30 5.06 8.69 -2.25
C SER A 30 5.01 9.57 -3.49
N ASP A 31 6.05 9.52 -4.32
CA ASP A 31 6.11 10.28 -5.58
C ASP A 31 5.03 9.82 -6.56
N LEU A 32 4.78 8.52 -6.63
CA LEU A 32 3.71 7.97 -7.47
C LEU A 32 2.34 8.49 -7.02
N VAL A 33 2.08 8.51 -5.72
CA VAL A 33 0.83 9.05 -5.19
C VAL A 33 0.70 10.54 -5.57
N ALA A 34 1.77 11.31 -5.37
CA ALA A 34 1.78 12.74 -5.70
C ALA A 34 1.57 13.00 -7.20
N ALA A 35 2.00 12.08 -8.06
CA ALA A 35 1.82 12.18 -9.51
C ALA A 35 0.44 11.70 -9.98
N GLY A 36 -0.46 11.33 -9.09
CA GLY A 36 -1.77 10.83 -9.45
C GLY A 36 -1.79 9.36 -9.85
N GLU A 37 -0.72 8.61 -9.56
CA GLU A 37 -0.56 7.20 -9.91
C GLU A 37 -0.80 6.29 -8.71
N SER A 38 -1.92 6.51 -8.00
CA SER A 38 -2.24 5.76 -6.77
C SER A 38 -2.39 4.26 -7.02
N GLY A 39 -2.92 3.86 -8.18
CA GLY A 39 -3.04 2.44 -8.53
C GLY A 39 -1.69 1.75 -8.62
N VAL A 40 -0.72 2.39 -9.29
CA VAL A 40 0.64 1.87 -9.42
C VAL A 40 1.34 1.86 -8.06
N ALA A 41 1.17 2.93 -7.28
CA ALA A 41 1.72 3.01 -5.92
C ALA A 41 1.19 1.87 -5.05
N PHE A 42 -0.11 1.60 -5.12
CA PHE A 42 -0.75 0.53 -4.37
C PHE A 42 -0.20 -0.86 -4.75
N GLU A 43 -0.07 -1.13 -6.04
CA GLU A 43 0.48 -2.40 -6.52
C GLU A 43 1.93 -2.59 -6.04
N ASN A 44 2.75 -1.56 -6.14
CA ASN A 44 4.12 -1.60 -5.65
C ASN A 44 4.18 -1.81 -4.13
N LEU A 45 3.31 -1.14 -3.40
CA LEU A 45 3.23 -1.26 -1.95
C LEU A 45 2.93 -2.70 -1.52
N CYS A 46 1.89 -3.29 -2.09
CA CYS A 46 1.51 -4.67 -1.79
C CYS A 46 2.62 -5.66 -2.17
N THR A 47 3.24 -5.47 -3.34
CA THR A 47 4.33 -6.32 -3.81
C THR A 47 5.52 -6.27 -2.85
N GLN A 48 5.91 -5.08 -2.42
CA GLN A 48 7.06 -4.93 -1.52
C GLN A 48 6.78 -5.48 -0.12
N ILE A 49 5.59 -5.27 0.41
CA ILE A 49 5.19 -5.88 1.68
C ILE A 49 5.34 -7.40 1.59
N TYR A 50 4.88 -7.98 0.51
CA TYR A 50 4.95 -9.43 0.28
C TYR A 50 6.40 -9.91 0.13
N GLU A 51 7.19 -9.27 -0.73
CA GLU A 51 8.55 -9.69 -1.03
C GLU A 51 9.51 -9.53 0.15
N PHE A 52 9.30 -8.52 0.97
CA PHE A 52 10.13 -8.27 2.16
C PHE A 52 9.60 -8.97 3.41
N ASP A 53 8.55 -9.80 3.28
CA ASP A 53 7.91 -10.51 4.40
C ASP A 53 7.53 -9.59 5.55
N ILE A 54 7.05 -8.39 5.22
CA ILE A 54 6.65 -7.42 6.23
C ILE A 54 5.30 -7.83 6.79
N ARG A 55 5.22 -7.95 8.11
CA ARG A 55 3.95 -8.21 8.79
C ARG A 55 3.19 -6.90 8.94
N VAL A 56 1.95 -6.89 8.47
CA VAL A 56 1.04 -5.77 8.65
C VAL A 56 -0.05 -6.18 9.64
N ASP A 57 -0.51 -5.24 10.46
CA ASP A 57 -1.59 -5.53 11.39
C ASP A 57 -2.94 -5.57 10.66
N SER A 58 -3.97 -6.01 11.37
CA SER A 58 -5.30 -6.14 10.79
C SER A 58 -5.89 -4.80 10.32
N THR A 59 -5.52 -3.70 10.96
CA THR A 59 -5.96 -2.36 10.57
C THR A 59 -5.37 -1.97 9.22
N VAL A 60 -4.07 -2.19 9.03
CA VAL A 60 -3.40 -1.91 7.74
C VAL A 60 -3.97 -2.81 6.66
N LEU A 61 -4.18 -4.09 6.94
CA LEU A 61 -4.76 -5.01 5.97
C LEU A 61 -6.16 -4.57 5.55
N ALA A 62 -7.00 -4.16 6.50
CA ALA A 62 -8.33 -3.64 6.19
C ALA A 62 -8.27 -2.38 5.31
N ASP A 63 -7.33 -1.48 5.57
CA ASP A 63 -7.11 -0.29 4.76
C ASP A 63 -6.67 -0.67 3.34
N LEU A 64 -5.76 -1.63 3.20
CA LEU A 64 -5.32 -2.13 1.89
C LEU A 64 -6.49 -2.72 1.09
N GLN A 65 -7.35 -3.49 1.75
CA GLN A 65 -8.53 -4.06 1.11
C GLN A 65 -9.47 -2.98 0.60
N LYS A 66 -9.74 -1.95 1.40
CA LYS A 66 -10.62 -0.86 1.02
C LYS A 66 -10.05 -0.04 -0.13
N VAL A 67 -8.79 0.31 -0.05
CA VAL A 67 -8.12 1.09 -1.09
C VAL A 67 -8.03 0.29 -2.39
N GLY A 68 -7.65 -0.98 -2.30
CA GLY A 68 -7.56 -1.86 -3.46
C GLY A 68 -8.88 -2.00 -4.19
N ALA A 69 -9.97 -2.20 -3.44
CA ALA A 69 -11.31 -2.27 -4.02
C ALA A 69 -11.73 -0.94 -4.67
N ALA A 70 -11.44 0.17 -4.00
CA ALA A 70 -11.77 1.51 -4.53
C ALA A 70 -11.00 1.84 -5.81
N LEU A 71 -9.76 1.36 -5.92
CA LEU A 71 -8.92 1.55 -7.11
C LEU A 71 -9.21 0.55 -8.23
N GLY A 72 -9.99 -0.49 -7.96
CA GLY A 72 -10.26 -1.55 -8.93
C GLY A 72 -9.06 -2.45 -9.19
N VAL A 73 -8.14 -2.54 -8.25
CA VAL A 73 -6.95 -3.40 -8.36
C VAL A 73 -7.35 -4.85 -8.08
N LYS A 74 -6.69 -5.80 -8.73
CA LYS A 74 -6.99 -7.23 -8.54
C LYS A 74 -6.81 -7.63 -7.06
N PRO A 75 -7.77 -8.35 -6.48
CA PRO A 75 -7.71 -8.76 -5.07
C PRO A 75 -6.48 -9.57 -4.70
N THR A 76 -5.87 -10.27 -5.65
CA THR A 76 -4.67 -11.07 -5.40
C THR A 76 -3.53 -10.26 -4.78
N TYR A 77 -3.46 -8.95 -5.03
CA TYR A 77 -2.42 -8.10 -4.47
C TYR A 77 -2.46 -8.05 -2.95
N TRP A 78 -3.64 -7.98 -2.34
CA TRP A 78 -3.74 -7.94 -0.88
C TRP A 78 -4.11 -9.29 -0.26
N GLN A 79 -4.75 -10.18 -0.99
CA GLN A 79 -5.14 -11.49 -0.46
C GLN A 79 -3.94 -12.31 -0.01
N ARG A 80 -2.84 -12.26 -0.76
CA ARG A 80 -1.62 -12.97 -0.38
C ARG A 80 -0.96 -12.41 0.89
N LEU A 81 -1.30 -11.19 1.30
CA LEU A 81 -0.80 -10.59 2.52
C LEU A 81 -1.53 -11.10 3.77
N GLU A 82 -2.73 -11.65 3.60
CA GLU A 82 -3.53 -12.18 4.71
C GLU A 82 -2.81 -13.31 5.44
N GLY A 83 -1.99 -14.07 4.74
CA GLY A 83 -1.25 -15.19 5.33
C GLY A 83 -0.08 -14.77 6.22
N ILE A 84 0.31 -13.49 6.22
CA ILE A 84 1.45 -12.99 6.99
C ILE A 84 1.05 -12.01 8.09
N VAL A 85 -0.23 -11.83 8.30
CA VAL A 85 -0.78 -11.00 9.37
C VAL A 85 -0.70 -11.72 10.73
#